data_8fe90414db3b80e377d0b1e8a6a4db61
#
_entry.id   8fe90414db3b80e377d0b1e8a6a4db61
#
_cell.length_a   1.000
_cell.length_b   1.000
_cell.length_c   1.000
_cell.angle_alpha   90.00
_cell.angle_beta   90.00
_cell.angle_gamma   90.00
#
_symmetry.space_group_name_H-M   'P 1'
#
loop_
_entity.id
_entity.type
_entity.pdbx_description
1 polymer ?
#
loop_
_entity_poly.entity_id
_entity_poly.type
_entity_poly.pdbx_seq_one_letter_code
_entity_poly.pdbx_strand_id
1 'polypeptide(L)'
;MFKPFLKQLTKVTDLTILFATIFVFLAFITPEEMSQGPLKNARADYERTAASLTLAEGNGTSSRMKVEESISIGNELRNSIAATENAISSINTDFIQDAIINIINNADPESIGQTNAERDQLNAELEQLNAERDQLNVELNQLNMELVANESQLQASRESAEEASKNIVLLQNQLNTIEKTIADIETAALSSRAIPWLQPVRTNTNELINAAGFDGFIAGFAALIFCLVCRRRQTWFKQMFGIYFK
;
A
#
# COMPACT_ATOMS: atom_id res chain seq x y z
N MET A 1 20.22 1.28 -75.87
CA MET A 1 20.55 0.54 -74.63
C MET A 1 20.54 1.40 -73.38
N PHE A 2 20.56 2.73 -73.40
CA PHE A 2 20.60 3.59 -72.20
C PHE A 2 19.29 3.81 -71.44
N LYS A 3 18.12 3.69 -72.05
CA LYS A 3 16.81 3.94 -71.44
C LYS A 3 16.44 3.01 -70.27
N PRO A 4 16.71 1.69 -70.30
CA PRO A 4 16.39 0.83 -69.16
C PRO A 4 17.30 1.06 -67.93
N PHE A 5 18.55 1.44 -68.17
CA PHE A 5 19.51 1.72 -67.12
C PHE A 5 19.15 2.99 -66.31
N LEU A 6 18.75 4.05 -67.01
CA LEU A 6 18.26 5.28 -66.34
C LEU A 6 16.97 5.04 -65.54
N LYS A 7 16.09 4.14 -65.98
CA LYS A 7 14.87 3.78 -65.29
C LYS A 7 15.14 2.91 -64.05
N GLN A 8 16.19 2.12 -64.04
CA GLN A 8 16.65 1.40 -62.86
C GLN A 8 17.39 2.34 -61.88
N LEU A 9 18.21 3.29 -62.37
CA LEU A 9 18.90 4.26 -61.55
C LEU A 9 17.94 5.17 -60.80
N THR A 10 16.83 5.59 -61.43
CA THR A 10 15.78 6.38 -60.76
C THR A 10 15.03 5.58 -59.69
N LYS A 11 14.82 4.28 -59.93
CA LYS A 11 14.21 3.42 -58.88
C LYS A 11 15.12 3.19 -57.71
N VAL A 12 16.43 3.04 -57.93
CA VAL A 12 17.43 2.88 -56.85
C VAL A 12 17.58 4.18 -56.06
N THR A 13 17.59 5.35 -56.73
CA THR A 13 17.62 6.65 -56.04
C THR A 13 16.35 6.94 -55.27
N ASP A 14 15.14 6.58 -55.82
CA ASP A 14 13.86 6.70 -55.08
C ASP A 14 13.83 5.79 -53.86
N LEU A 15 14.39 4.56 -53.97
CA LEU A 15 14.48 3.62 -52.85
C LEU A 15 15.46 4.10 -51.78
N THR A 16 16.64 4.63 -52.14
CA THR A 16 17.61 5.19 -51.22
C THR A 16 17.09 6.44 -50.52
N ILE A 17 16.33 7.29 -51.18
CA ILE A 17 15.68 8.46 -50.58
C ILE A 17 14.59 7.99 -49.61
N LEU A 18 13.79 6.98 -49.97
CA LEU A 18 12.76 6.42 -49.10
C LEU A 18 13.42 5.82 -47.81
N PHE A 19 14.48 5.02 -47.97
CA PHE A 19 15.20 4.47 -46.83
C PHE A 19 15.87 5.57 -45.98
N ALA A 20 16.49 6.58 -46.59
CA ALA A 20 17.04 7.70 -45.86
C ALA A 20 15.97 8.49 -45.09
N THR A 21 14.78 8.68 -45.71
CA THR A 21 13.65 9.36 -45.05
C THR A 21 13.10 8.53 -43.87
N ILE A 22 12.92 7.21 -44.07
CA ILE A 22 12.51 6.31 -42.99
C ILE A 22 13.58 6.27 -41.88
N PHE A 23 14.84 6.22 -42.25
CA PHE A 23 15.96 6.18 -41.28
C PHE A 23 16.07 7.49 -40.51
N VAL A 24 15.92 8.62 -41.16
CA VAL A 24 15.85 9.93 -40.52
C VAL A 24 14.62 9.99 -39.61
N PHE A 25 13.44 9.55 -40.06
CA PHE A 25 12.24 9.52 -39.26
C PHE A 25 12.37 8.60 -38.04
N LEU A 26 12.98 7.41 -38.19
CA LEU A 26 13.26 6.51 -37.08
C LEU A 26 14.35 7.05 -36.13
N ALA A 27 15.29 7.84 -36.64
CA ALA A 27 16.26 8.54 -35.79
C ALA A 27 15.67 9.72 -35.03
N PHE A 28 14.58 10.29 -35.53
CA PHE A 28 13.85 11.42 -34.92
C PHE A 28 12.72 11.01 -34.01
N ILE A 29 12.12 9.85 -34.21
CA ILE A 29 11.25 9.23 -33.17
C ILE A 29 12.22 8.82 -32.05
N THR A 30 12.48 9.78 -31.16
CA THR A 30 13.39 9.55 -30.07
C THR A 30 12.83 8.41 -29.22
N PRO A 31 13.67 7.44 -28.81
CA PRO A 31 13.29 6.44 -27.83
C PRO A 31 12.73 7.08 -26.54
N GLU A 32 13.06 8.34 -26.29
CA GLU A 32 12.48 9.14 -25.23
C GLU A 32 10.96 9.34 -25.40
N GLU A 33 10.48 9.67 -26.58
CA GLU A 33 9.03 9.85 -26.82
C GLU A 33 8.29 8.53 -26.78
N MET A 34 8.90 7.43 -27.25
CA MET A 34 8.32 6.09 -27.13
C MET A 34 8.33 5.55 -25.69
N SER A 35 9.29 5.97 -24.88
CA SER A 35 9.38 5.57 -23.46
C SER A 35 8.62 6.49 -22.50
N GLN A 36 8.29 7.74 -22.91
CA GLN A 36 7.61 8.70 -22.05
C GLN A 36 6.23 8.22 -21.60
N GLY A 37 5.45 7.59 -22.48
CA GLY A 37 4.14 7.03 -22.14
C GLY A 37 4.25 5.91 -21.09
N PRO A 38 4.99 4.83 -21.37
CA PRO A 38 5.21 3.74 -20.41
C PRO A 38 5.87 4.21 -19.12
N LEU A 39 6.87 5.09 -19.18
CA LEU A 39 7.55 5.64 -18.01
C LEU A 39 6.61 6.48 -17.14
N LYS A 40 5.78 7.34 -17.76
CA LYS A 40 4.78 8.14 -17.05
C LYS A 40 3.74 7.26 -16.36
N ASN A 41 3.29 6.21 -17.03
CA ASN A 41 2.34 5.26 -16.44
C ASN A 41 2.98 4.50 -15.28
N ALA A 42 4.20 3.98 -15.43
CA ALA A 42 4.91 3.28 -14.38
C ALA A 42 5.16 4.19 -13.15
N ARG A 43 5.50 5.46 -13.35
CA ARG A 43 5.64 6.43 -12.25
C ARG A 43 4.30 6.73 -11.57
N ALA A 44 3.22 6.87 -12.33
CA ALA A 44 1.88 7.05 -11.75
C ALA A 44 1.43 5.83 -10.93
N ASP A 45 1.75 4.61 -11.41
CA ASP A 45 1.47 3.37 -10.68
C ASP A 45 2.34 3.26 -9.42
N TYR A 46 3.61 3.69 -9.47
CA TYR A 46 4.48 3.81 -8.31
C TYR A 46 3.88 4.72 -7.24
N GLU A 47 3.47 5.95 -7.62
CA GLU A 47 2.87 6.91 -6.70
C GLU A 47 1.59 6.39 -6.05
N ARG A 48 0.72 5.71 -6.82
CA ARG A 48 -0.51 5.10 -6.31
C ARG A 48 -0.20 3.97 -5.31
N THR A 49 0.74 3.10 -5.67
CA THR A 49 1.12 1.98 -4.81
C THR A 49 1.81 2.47 -3.54
N ALA A 50 2.66 3.50 -3.62
CA ALA A 50 3.29 4.14 -2.47
C ALA A 50 2.26 4.79 -1.53
N ALA A 51 1.26 5.48 -2.08
CA ALA A 51 0.16 6.03 -1.29
C ALA A 51 -0.66 4.93 -0.59
N SER A 52 -0.92 3.81 -1.30
CA SER A 52 -1.61 2.65 -0.73
C SER A 52 -0.79 1.98 0.37
N LEU A 53 0.53 1.91 0.23
CA LEU A 53 1.44 1.40 1.26
C LEU A 53 1.40 2.27 2.52
N THR A 54 1.48 3.59 2.38
CA THR A 54 1.39 4.53 3.52
C THR A 54 0.08 4.36 4.28
N LEU A 55 -1.03 4.18 3.55
CA LEU A 55 -2.33 3.93 4.17
C LEU A 55 -2.37 2.57 4.90
N ALA A 56 -1.82 1.52 4.28
CA ALA A 56 -1.74 0.19 4.88
C ALA A 56 -0.86 0.18 6.14
N GLU A 57 0.26 0.90 6.15
CA GLU A 57 1.13 1.09 7.32
C GLU A 57 0.41 1.81 8.46
N GLY A 58 -0.34 2.87 8.14
CA GLY A 58 -1.19 3.59 9.09
C GLY A 58 -2.25 2.68 9.72
N ASN A 59 -2.95 1.87 8.91
CA ASN A 59 -3.93 0.91 9.39
C ASN A 59 -3.28 -0.20 10.24
N GLY A 60 -2.13 -0.71 9.83
CA GLY A 60 -1.36 -1.70 10.57
C GLY A 60 -0.92 -1.18 11.94
N THR A 61 -0.46 0.06 12.02
CA THR A 61 -0.09 0.72 13.27
C THR A 61 -1.31 0.87 14.20
N SER A 62 -2.44 1.32 13.66
CA SER A 62 -3.70 1.45 14.42
C SER A 62 -4.17 0.10 14.97
N SER A 63 -4.11 -0.97 14.17
CA SER A 63 -4.49 -2.31 14.62
C SER A 63 -3.57 -2.83 15.73
N ARG A 64 -2.26 -2.59 15.64
CA ARG A 64 -1.30 -2.96 16.70
C ARG A 64 -1.57 -2.22 18.00
N MET A 65 -1.87 -0.92 17.94
CA MET A 65 -2.25 -0.14 19.12
C MET A 65 -3.49 -0.71 19.82
N LYS A 66 -4.51 -1.12 19.05
CA LYS A 66 -5.71 -1.79 19.59
C LYS A 66 -5.38 -3.14 20.25
N VAL A 67 -4.43 -3.90 19.71
CA VAL A 67 -3.95 -5.14 20.34
C VAL A 67 -3.31 -4.85 21.67
N GLU A 68 -2.43 -3.85 21.76
CA GLU A 68 -1.76 -3.45 23.02
C GLU A 68 -2.77 -2.96 24.05
N GLU A 69 -3.73 -2.13 23.66
CA GLU A 69 -4.83 -1.65 24.51
C GLU A 69 -5.66 -2.81 25.05
N SER A 70 -6.10 -3.75 24.19
CA SER A 70 -6.86 -4.92 24.62
C SER A 70 -6.08 -5.83 25.56
N ILE A 71 -4.75 -5.96 25.39
CA ILE A 71 -3.89 -6.71 26.31
C ILE A 71 -3.85 -6.01 27.68
N SER A 72 -3.73 -4.68 27.74
CA SER A 72 -3.74 -3.91 28.97
C SER A 72 -5.06 -4.09 29.73
N ILE A 73 -6.19 -3.91 29.05
CA ILE A 73 -7.53 -4.11 29.63
C ILE A 73 -7.69 -5.54 30.13
N GLY A 74 -7.28 -6.54 29.36
CA GLY A 74 -7.34 -7.94 29.77
C GLY A 74 -6.53 -8.23 31.03
N ASN A 75 -5.37 -7.61 31.23
CA ASN A 75 -4.58 -7.75 32.43
C ASN A 75 -5.24 -7.06 33.65
N GLU A 76 -5.82 -5.88 33.45
CA GLU A 76 -6.57 -5.17 34.50
C GLU A 76 -7.79 -5.98 34.96
N LEU A 77 -8.55 -6.55 34.01
CA LEU A 77 -9.70 -7.41 34.32
C LEU A 77 -9.29 -8.67 35.10
N ARG A 78 -8.20 -9.34 34.70
CA ARG A 78 -7.68 -10.50 35.44
C ARG A 78 -7.26 -10.16 36.85
N ASN A 79 -6.62 -8.99 37.06
CA ASN A 79 -6.25 -8.51 38.38
C ASN A 79 -7.51 -8.22 39.25
N SER A 80 -8.54 -7.60 38.65
CA SER A 80 -9.81 -7.35 39.33
C SER A 80 -10.52 -8.64 39.71
N ILE A 81 -10.57 -9.62 38.80
CA ILE A 81 -11.13 -10.95 39.07
C ILE A 81 -10.40 -11.60 40.26
N ALA A 82 -9.08 -11.62 40.24
CA ALA A 82 -8.28 -12.19 41.36
C ALA A 82 -8.54 -11.48 42.67
N ALA A 83 -8.69 -10.15 42.65
CA ALA A 83 -9.03 -9.38 43.86
C ALA A 83 -10.41 -9.73 44.39
N THR A 84 -11.42 -9.84 43.53
CA THR A 84 -12.79 -10.22 43.87
C THR A 84 -12.85 -11.65 44.43
N GLU A 85 -12.17 -12.61 43.80
CA GLU A 85 -12.05 -14.00 44.26
C GLU A 85 -11.42 -14.05 45.70
N ASN A 86 -10.35 -13.27 45.91
CA ASN A 86 -9.74 -13.17 47.23
C ASN A 86 -10.69 -12.56 48.28
N ALA A 87 -11.46 -11.53 47.88
CA ALA A 87 -12.48 -10.93 48.79
C ALA A 87 -13.56 -11.95 49.15
N ILE A 88 -14.10 -12.71 48.18
CA ILE A 88 -15.05 -13.78 48.42
C ILE A 88 -14.47 -14.82 49.37
N SER A 89 -13.24 -15.24 49.16
CA SER A 89 -12.57 -16.24 50.00
C SER A 89 -12.30 -15.74 51.42
N SER A 90 -12.17 -14.45 51.63
CA SER A 90 -11.97 -13.86 52.95
C SER A 90 -13.25 -13.80 53.80
N ILE A 91 -14.42 -13.92 53.19
CA ILE A 91 -15.72 -13.96 53.89
C ILE A 91 -15.90 -15.34 54.51
N ASN A 92 -15.42 -15.48 55.75
CA ASN A 92 -15.47 -16.74 56.47
C ASN A 92 -16.79 -16.84 57.27
N THR A 93 -17.87 -17.28 56.60
CA THR A 93 -19.17 -17.47 57.23
C THR A 93 -19.19 -18.66 58.20
N ASP A 94 -18.26 -19.62 58.06
CA ASP A 94 -18.23 -20.85 58.87
C ASP A 94 -17.87 -20.50 60.35
N PHE A 95 -16.98 -19.51 60.56
CA PHE A 95 -16.65 -19.06 61.89
C PHE A 95 -17.86 -18.52 62.65
N ILE A 96 -18.76 -17.75 61.99
CA ILE A 96 -19.94 -17.19 62.60
C ILE A 96 -20.98 -18.29 62.87
N GLN A 97 -21.13 -19.26 61.95
CA GLN A 97 -22.00 -20.42 62.18
C GLN A 97 -21.55 -21.25 63.38
N ASP A 98 -20.25 -21.50 63.49
CA ASP A 98 -19.68 -22.20 64.67
C ASP A 98 -19.85 -21.42 65.97
N ALA A 99 -19.73 -20.08 65.90
CA ALA A 99 -20.02 -19.23 67.11
C ALA A 99 -21.49 -19.31 67.51
N ILE A 100 -22.41 -19.26 66.55
CA ILE A 100 -23.86 -19.43 66.82
C ILE A 100 -24.15 -20.78 67.45
N ILE A 101 -23.60 -21.86 66.91
CA ILE A 101 -23.76 -23.23 67.42
C ILE A 101 -23.22 -23.33 68.87
N ASN A 102 -22.03 -22.75 69.14
CA ASN A 102 -21.43 -22.73 70.47
C ASN A 102 -22.25 -21.95 71.47
N ILE A 103 -22.85 -20.82 71.11
CA ILE A 103 -23.75 -20.05 71.98
C ILE A 103 -24.98 -20.84 72.28
N ILE A 104 -25.60 -21.54 71.33
CA ILE A 104 -26.81 -22.35 71.54
C ILE A 104 -26.50 -23.52 72.46
N ASN A 105 -25.35 -24.19 72.26
CA ASN A 105 -25.03 -25.40 73.06
C ASN A 105 -24.58 -25.10 74.50
N ASN A 106 -24.07 -23.89 74.77
CA ASN A 106 -23.52 -23.53 76.09
C ASN A 106 -24.41 -22.52 76.86
N ALA A 107 -25.64 -22.26 76.40
CA ALA A 107 -26.56 -21.31 77.03
C ALA A 107 -26.93 -21.77 78.42
N ASP A 108 -26.62 -20.92 79.44
CA ASP A 108 -27.05 -21.11 80.80
C ASP A 108 -28.53 -20.69 80.93
N PRO A 109 -29.37 -21.48 81.59
CA PRO A 109 -30.78 -21.15 81.78
C PRO A 109 -31.08 -19.77 82.44
N GLU A 110 -30.16 -19.27 83.26
CA GLU A 110 -30.26 -17.93 83.90
C GLU A 110 -29.94 -16.77 82.98
N SER A 111 -29.17 -16.99 81.87
CA SER A 111 -28.75 -15.98 80.90
C SER A 111 -29.44 -16.03 79.55
N ILE A 112 -30.54 -16.78 79.40
CA ILE A 112 -31.22 -17.02 78.13
C ILE A 112 -31.56 -15.75 77.33
N GLY A 113 -31.94 -14.66 78.04
CA GLY A 113 -32.29 -13.40 77.36
C GLY A 113 -31.07 -12.73 76.67
N GLN A 114 -29.91 -12.73 77.31
CA GLN A 114 -28.67 -12.18 76.77
C GLN A 114 -28.14 -13.05 75.64
N THR A 115 -28.11 -14.35 75.82
CA THR A 115 -27.72 -15.35 74.84
C THR A 115 -28.54 -15.27 73.55
N ASN A 116 -29.86 -15.04 73.69
CA ASN A 116 -30.76 -14.85 72.53
C ASN A 116 -30.43 -13.56 71.75
N ALA A 117 -30.12 -12.44 72.47
CA ALA A 117 -29.76 -11.20 71.83
C ALA A 117 -28.43 -11.31 71.07
N GLU A 118 -27.41 -11.99 71.64
CA GLU A 118 -26.13 -12.27 70.96
C GLU A 118 -26.32 -13.16 69.74
N ARG A 119 -27.10 -14.18 69.82
CA ARG A 119 -27.48 -15.06 68.66
C ARG A 119 -28.16 -14.26 67.56
N ASP A 120 -29.13 -13.40 67.91
CA ASP A 120 -29.88 -12.61 66.90
C ASP A 120 -28.94 -11.58 66.23
N GLN A 121 -27.98 -11.01 66.98
CA GLN A 121 -26.94 -10.14 66.41
C GLN A 121 -26.04 -10.91 65.44
N LEU A 122 -25.53 -12.10 65.79
CA LEU A 122 -24.71 -12.94 64.92
C LEU A 122 -25.45 -13.44 63.68
N ASN A 123 -26.73 -13.74 63.80
CA ASN A 123 -27.57 -14.08 62.63
C ASN A 123 -27.69 -12.90 61.66
N ALA A 124 -27.89 -11.67 62.20
CA ALA A 124 -27.94 -10.46 61.32
C ALA A 124 -26.59 -10.21 60.63
N GLU A 125 -25.45 -10.43 61.32
CA GLU A 125 -24.11 -10.34 60.72
C GLU A 125 -23.90 -11.41 59.64
N LEU A 126 -24.35 -12.65 59.87
CA LEU A 126 -24.31 -13.74 58.89
C LEU A 126 -25.14 -13.41 57.62
N GLU A 127 -26.32 -12.85 57.78
CA GLU A 127 -27.16 -12.40 56.68
C GLU A 127 -26.49 -11.31 55.85
N GLN A 128 -25.84 -10.32 56.57
CA GLN A 128 -25.09 -9.25 55.89
C GLN A 128 -23.91 -9.79 55.11
N LEU A 129 -23.09 -10.69 55.66
CA LEU A 129 -21.95 -11.29 55.01
C LEU A 129 -22.38 -12.18 53.81
N ASN A 130 -23.46 -12.89 53.93
CA ASN A 130 -24.02 -13.66 52.81
C ASN A 130 -24.46 -12.72 51.66
N ALA A 131 -25.13 -11.61 51.98
CA ALA A 131 -25.52 -10.62 50.99
C ALA A 131 -24.29 -9.98 50.30
N GLU A 132 -23.23 -9.67 51.03
CA GLU A 132 -21.96 -9.16 50.49
C GLU A 132 -21.30 -10.20 49.57
N ARG A 133 -21.25 -11.46 49.97
CA ARG A 133 -20.71 -12.56 49.16
C ARG A 133 -21.51 -12.72 47.88
N ASP A 134 -22.86 -12.64 47.92
CA ASP A 134 -23.69 -12.74 46.75
C ASP A 134 -23.47 -11.56 45.78
N GLN A 135 -23.29 -10.35 46.32
CA GLN A 135 -22.92 -9.17 45.51
C GLN A 135 -21.59 -9.35 44.81
N LEU A 136 -20.54 -9.81 45.51
CA LEU A 136 -19.24 -10.08 44.96
C LEU A 136 -19.30 -11.18 43.89
N ASN A 137 -20.12 -12.21 44.05
CA ASN A 137 -20.33 -13.23 43.03
C ASN A 137 -20.97 -12.66 41.74
N VAL A 138 -21.88 -11.69 41.86
CA VAL A 138 -22.47 -10.99 40.71
C VAL A 138 -21.38 -10.17 40.00
N GLU A 139 -20.55 -9.43 40.76
CA GLU A 139 -19.45 -8.67 40.23
C GLU A 139 -18.43 -9.58 39.53
N LEU A 140 -18.05 -10.70 40.09
CA LEU A 140 -17.16 -11.69 39.52
C LEU A 140 -17.71 -12.21 38.18
N ASN A 141 -18.98 -12.52 38.11
CA ASN A 141 -19.62 -12.94 36.86
C ASN A 141 -19.58 -11.85 35.78
N GLN A 142 -19.79 -10.59 36.16
CA GLN A 142 -19.71 -9.47 35.25
C GLN A 142 -18.28 -9.29 34.72
N LEU A 143 -17.26 -9.31 35.58
CA LEU A 143 -15.86 -9.22 35.19
C LEU A 143 -15.44 -10.35 34.25
N ASN A 144 -15.92 -11.57 34.48
CA ASN A 144 -15.67 -12.71 33.59
C ASN A 144 -16.31 -12.51 32.20
N MET A 145 -17.52 -11.96 32.14
CA MET A 145 -18.13 -11.63 30.83
C MET A 145 -17.38 -10.54 30.10
N GLU A 146 -16.90 -9.52 30.80
CA GLU A 146 -16.07 -8.45 30.22
C GLU A 146 -14.72 -9.00 29.71
N LEU A 147 -14.11 -9.92 30.44
CA LEU A 147 -12.86 -10.57 30.02
C LEU A 147 -13.08 -11.36 28.71
N VAL A 148 -14.16 -12.16 28.60
CA VAL A 148 -14.50 -12.91 27.39
C VAL A 148 -14.73 -11.97 26.19
N ALA A 149 -15.45 -10.86 26.41
CA ALA A 149 -15.67 -9.85 25.38
C ALA A 149 -14.36 -9.22 24.91
N ASN A 150 -13.47 -8.86 25.84
CA ASN A 150 -12.15 -8.30 25.53
C ASN A 150 -11.26 -9.31 24.81
N GLU A 151 -11.28 -10.59 25.17
CA GLU A 151 -10.53 -11.64 24.47
C GLU A 151 -11.00 -11.81 23.01
N SER A 152 -12.32 -11.72 22.78
CA SER A 152 -12.87 -11.72 21.42
C SER A 152 -12.40 -10.50 20.61
N GLN A 153 -12.39 -9.32 21.21
CA GLN A 153 -11.92 -8.09 20.58
C GLN A 153 -10.41 -8.15 20.28
N LEU A 154 -9.63 -8.71 21.21
CA LEU A 154 -8.20 -8.95 21.03
C LEU A 154 -7.92 -9.86 19.84
N GLN A 155 -8.70 -10.94 19.72
CA GLN A 155 -8.58 -11.87 18.59
C GLN A 155 -8.86 -11.16 17.25
N ALA A 156 -9.96 -10.42 17.15
CA ALA A 156 -10.31 -9.66 15.95
C ALA A 156 -9.23 -8.60 15.60
N SER A 157 -8.67 -7.94 16.60
CA SER A 157 -7.60 -6.96 16.40
C SER A 157 -6.29 -7.61 15.92
N ARG A 158 -5.96 -8.81 16.41
CA ARG A 158 -4.80 -9.59 15.93
C ARG A 158 -4.96 -10.02 14.48
N GLU A 159 -6.12 -10.51 14.10
CA GLU A 159 -6.42 -10.90 12.72
C GLU A 159 -6.30 -9.70 11.78
N SER A 160 -6.86 -8.55 12.18
CA SER A 160 -6.72 -7.30 11.41
C SER A 160 -5.26 -6.84 11.27
N ALA A 161 -4.45 -6.96 12.32
CA ALA A 161 -3.03 -6.61 12.29
C ALA A 161 -2.22 -7.56 11.38
N GLU A 162 -2.55 -8.85 11.38
CA GLU A 162 -1.92 -9.84 10.50
C GLU A 162 -2.28 -9.59 9.04
N GLU A 163 -3.54 -9.30 8.74
CA GLU A 163 -3.99 -8.95 7.38
C GLU A 163 -3.30 -7.68 6.87
N ALA A 164 -3.23 -6.64 7.71
CA ALA A 164 -2.50 -5.42 7.38
C ALA A 164 -1.02 -5.70 7.10
N SER A 165 -0.37 -6.56 7.88
CA SER A 165 1.03 -6.96 7.67
C SER A 165 1.21 -7.68 6.33
N LYS A 166 0.33 -8.60 5.97
CA LYS A 166 0.36 -9.29 4.67
C LYS A 166 0.19 -8.31 3.50
N ASN A 167 -0.71 -7.34 3.66
CA ASN A 167 -0.96 -6.32 2.65
C ASN A 167 0.25 -5.39 2.45
N ILE A 168 0.92 -5.00 3.53
CA ILE A 168 2.17 -4.21 3.49
C ILE A 168 3.25 -4.95 2.69
N VAL A 169 3.48 -6.23 2.96
CA VAL A 169 4.48 -7.05 2.24
C VAL A 169 4.12 -7.16 0.75
N LEU A 170 2.84 -7.34 0.42
CA LEU A 170 2.38 -7.40 -0.96
C LEU A 170 2.65 -6.08 -1.70
N LEU A 171 2.30 -4.94 -1.09
CA LEU A 171 2.51 -3.61 -1.67
C LEU A 171 4.00 -3.26 -1.82
N GLN A 172 4.83 -3.65 -0.86
CA GLN A 172 6.29 -3.51 -0.97
C GLN A 172 6.87 -4.31 -2.14
N ASN A 173 6.42 -5.54 -2.34
CA ASN A 173 6.83 -6.36 -3.48
C ASN A 173 6.35 -5.77 -4.82
N GLN A 174 5.16 -5.19 -4.86
CA GLN A 174 4.66 -4.48 -6.04
C GLN A 174 5.52 -3.24 -6.34
N LEU A 175 5.86 -2.43 -5.33
CA LEU A 175 6.75 -1.28 -5.49
C LEU A 175 8.10 -1.67 -6.05
N ASN A 176 8.75 -2.69 -5.50
CA ASN A 176 10.03 -3.19 -6.00
C ASN A 176 9.94 -3.64 -7.48
N THR A 177 8.82 -4.25 -7.87
CA THR A 177 8.57 -4.67 -9.25
C THR A 177 8.41 -3.46 -10.18
N ILE A 178 7.69 -2.43 -9.74
CA ILE A 178 7.49 -1.18 -10.51
C ILE A 178 8.82 -0.43 -10.63
N GLU A 179 9.60 -0.31 -9.56
CA GLU A 179 10.94 0.30 -9.60
C GLU A 179 11.86 -0.40 -10.60
N LYS A 180 11.87 -1.73 -10.60
CA LYS A 180 12.63 -2.51 -11.59
C LYS A 180 12.14 -2.21 -13.01
N THR A 181 10.84 -2.13 -13.22
CA THR A 181 10.26 -1.81 -14.53
C THR A 181 10.66 -0.41 -14.99
N ILE A 182 10.65 0.58 -14.08
CA ILE A 182 11.13 1.94 -14.37
C ILE A 182 12.62 1.91 -14.77
N ALA A 183 13.46 1.21 -14.00
CA ALA A 183 14.89 1.08 -14.29
C ALA A 183 15.16 0.39 -15.64
N ASP A 184 14.39 -0.66 -15.96
CA ASP A 184 14.48 -1.37 -17.23
C ASP A 184 14.08 -0.46 -18.42
N ILE A 185 13.01 0.34 -18.28
CA ILE A 185 12.60 1.33 -19.30
C ILE A 185 13.67 2.40 -19.48
N GLU A 186 14.22 2.95 -18.39
CA GLU A 186 15.27 3.97 -18.42
C GLU A 186 16.57 3.42 -19.04
N THR A 187 16.95 2.19 -18.70
CA THR A 187 18.12 1.51 -19.27
C THR A 187 17.93 1.22 -20.76
N ALA A 188 16.74 0.77 -21.16
CA ALA A 188 16.41 0.57 -22.57
C ALA A 188 16.45 1.89 -23.36
N ALA A 189 15.94 2.97 -22.79
CA ALA A 189 16.02 4.32 -23.37
C ALA A 189 17.49 4.80 -23.50
N LEU A 190 18.33 4.52 -22.51
CA LEU A 190 19.76 4.84 -22.54
C LEU A 190 20.54 3.96 -23.53
N SER A 191 20.26 2.65 -23.59
CA SER A 191 20.96 1.73 -24.50
C SER A 191 20.61 2.01 -25.97
N SER A 192 19.38 2.46 -26.26
CA SER A 192 19.00 2.92 -27.60
C SER A 192 19.72 4.21 -28.01
N ARG A 193 20.27 4.98 -27.04
CA ARG A 193 21.16 6.12 -27.30
C ARG A 193 22.56 5.69 -27.74
N ALA A 194 22.92 4.43 -27.57
CA ALA A 194 24.29 3.93 -27.72
C ALA A 194 24.66 3.45 -29.13
N ILE A 195 24.00 3.93 -30.19
CA ILE A 195 24.55 3.78 -31.55
C ILE A 195 25.57 4.91 -31.77
N PRO A 196 26.90 4.63 -31.61
CA PRO A 196 27.90 5.70 -31.43
C PRO A 196 28.02 6.61 -32.64
N TRP A 197 27.71 6.14 -33.85
CA TRP A 197 27.80 6.92 -35.09
C TRP A 197 26.55 7.81 -35.34
N LEU A 198 25.43 7.57 -34.60
CA LEU A 198 24.22 8.41 -34.65
C LEU A 198 24.23 9.53 -33.61
N GLN A 199 25.08 9.45 -32.60
CA GLN A 199 25.18 10.47 -31.53
C GLN A 199 25.46 11.90 -32.08
N PRO A 200 26.44 12.13 -32.98
CA PRO A 200 26.69 13.50 -33.45
C PRO A 200 25.55 14.07 -34.32
N VAL A 201 24.80 13.21 -35.03
CA VAL A 201 23.62 13.62 -35.80
C VAL A 201 22.49 13.98 -34.86
N ARG A 202 22.36 13.28 -33.75
CA ARG A 202 21.31 13.45 -32.74
C ARG A 202 21.52 14.67 -31.84
N THR A 203 22.74 14.94 -31.40
CA THR A 203 23.07 16.15 -30.63
C THR A 203 22.81 17.41 -31.44
N ASN A 204 23.26 17.45 -32.71
CA ASN A 204 23.02 18.59 -33.57
C ASN A 204 21.52 18.79 -33.89
N THR A 205 20.76 17.73 -33.99
CA THR A 205 19.30 17.83 -34.27
C THR A 205 18.48 18.17 -33.01
N ASN A 206 18.84 17.68 -31.83
CA ASN A 206 18.21 18.11 -30.58
C ASN A 206 18.47 19.60 -30.30
N GLU A 207 19.68 20.10 -30.59
CA GLU A 207 19.98 21.53 -30.51
C GLU A 207 19.16 22.34 -31.51
N LEU A 208 18.99 21.85 -32.76
CA LEU A 208 18.14 22.47 -33.77
C LEU A 208 16.65 22.44 -33.41
N ILE A 209 16.14 21.35 -32.84
CA ILE A 209 14.76 21.23 -32.38
C ILE A 209 14.52 22.14 -31.17
N ASN A 210 15.46 22.17 -30.22
CA ASN A 210 15.36 23.06 -29.05
C ASN A 210 15.46 24.54 -29.44
N ALA A 211 16.27 24.87 -30.47
CA ALA A 211 16.44 26.24 -30.96
C ALA A 211 15.27 26.72 -31.86
N ALA A 212 14.70 25.81 -32.66
CA ALA A 212 13.64 26.14 -33.62
C ALA A 212 12.21 25.88 -33.12
N GLY A 213 12.07 25.14 -32.02
CA GLY A 213 10.79 24.61 -31.54
C GLY A 213 10.21 23.51 -32.42
N PHE A 214 9.17 22.83 -31.94
CA PHE A 214 8.52 21.75 -32.66
C PHE A 214 7.94 22.21 -34.02
N ASP A 215 7.43 23.43 -34.10
CA ASP A 215 6.89 24.03 -35.32
C ASP A 215 7.99 24.29 -36.37
N GLY A 216 9.18 24.70 -35.94
CA GLY A 216 10.33 24.88 -36.81
C GLY A 216 10.85 23.55 -37.39
N PHE A 217 10.74 22.46 -36.63
CA PHE A 217 11.07 21.12 -37.07
C PHE A 217 10.09 20.62 -38.15
N ILE A 218 8.77 20.78 -37.94
CA ILE A 218 7.74 20.44 -38.91
C ILE A 218 7.94 21.26 -40.20
N ALA A 219 8.23 22.57 -40.08
CA ALA A 219 8.52 23.44 -41.22
C ALA A 219 9.79 23.00 -41.98
N GLY A 220 10.87 22.63 -41.26
CA GLY A 220 12.08 22.09 -41.83
C GLY A 220 11.88 20.77 -42.56
N PHE A 221 11.11 19.87 -42.00
CA PHE A 221 10.75 18.59 -42.58
C PHE A 221 9.85 18.76 -43.82
N ALA A 222 8.86 19.64 -43.75
CA ALA A 222 8.02 20.01 -44.88
C ALA A 222 8.85 20.65 -46.01
N ALA A 223 9.81 21.53 -45.67
CA ALA A 223 10.73 22.13 -46.63
C ALA A 223 11.65 21.07 -47.30
N LEU A 224 12.09 20.07 -46.54
CA LEU A 224 12.92 18.98 -47.06
C LEU A 224 12.12 18.09 -47.99
N ILE A 225 10.89 17.73 -47.63
CA ILE A 225 9.96 17.02 -48.54
C ILE A 225 9.69 17.85 -49.81
N PHE A 226 9.44 19.15 -49.64
CA PHE A 226 9.21 20.05 -50.79
C PHE A 226 10.45 20.14 -51.69
N CYS A 227 11.63 20.23 -51.14
CA CYS A 227 12.90 20.21 -51.93
C CYS A 227 13.09 18.89 -52.68
N LEU A 228 12.75 17.74 -52.03
CA LEU A 228 12.80 16.42 -52.70
C LEU A 228 11.82 16.32 -53.84
N VAL A 229 10.57 16.80 -53.64
CA VAL A 229 9.54 16.87 -54.70
C VAL A 229 9.97 17.82 -55.83
N CYS A 230 10.51 18.98 -55.49
CA CYS A 230 11.03 19.91 -56.49
C CYS A 230 12.21 19.33 -57.26
N ARG A 231 13.14 18.62 -56.60
CA ARG A 231 14.28 17.92 -57.26
C ARG A 231 13.78 16.80 -58.17
N ARG A 232 12.74 16.08 -57.78
CA ARG A 232 12.09 15.07 -58.62
C ARG A 232 11.41 15.70 -59.84
N ARG A 233 10.77 16.86 -59.66
CA ARG A 233 10.17 17.63 -60.75
C ARG A 233 11.23 18.25 -61.64
N GLN A 234 12.34 18.75 -61.11
CA GLN A 234 13.45 19.22 -61.92
C GLN A 234 14.09 18.12 -62.78
N THR A 235 14.27 16.90 -62.23
CA THR A 235 14.72 15.76 -63.03
C THR A 235 13.69 15.38 -64.11
N TRP A 236 12.41 15.48 -63.78
CA TRP A 236 11.31 15.27 -64.72
C TRP A 236 11.25 16.40 -65.78
N PHE A 237 11.42 17.67 -65.34
CA PHE A 237 11.54 18.82 -66.24
C PHE A 237 12.80 18.74 -67.14
N LYS A 238 13.93 18.38 -66.60
CA LYS A 238 15.16 18.15 -67.39
C LYS A 238 14.98 16.99 -68.36
N GLN A 239 14.24 15.97 -68.02
CA GLN A 239 13.90 14.87 -68.94
C GLN A 239 12.92 15.32 -70.06
N MET A 240 11.96 16.20 -69.75
CA MET A 240 11.04 16.77 -70.70
C MET A 240 11.67 17.84 -71.56
N PHE A 241 12.48 18.72 -70.97
CA PHE A 241 13.06 19.86 -71.69
C PHE A 241 14.46 19.55 -72.28
N GLY A 242 15.12 18.50 -71.76
CA GLY A 242 16.41 18.03 -72.36
C GLY A 242 16.27 17.50 -73.79
N ILE A 243 15.04 17.36 -74.27
CA ILE A 243 14.72 17.04 -75.66
C ILE A 243 14.77 18.30 -76.54
N TYR A 244 14.76 19.51 -75.95
CA TYR A 244 14.67 20.77 -76.68
C TYR A 244 15.94 21.61 -76.67
N PHE A 245 17.04 21.15 -76.01
CA PHE A 245 18.35 21.82 -76.05
C PHE A 245 19.41 20.90 -76.64
N LYS A 246 19.23 20.56 -77.91
CA LYS A 246 20.27 20.12 -78.79
C LYS A 246 20.33 21.06 -79.96
#